data_ddd1461910ad8f125986fed9f3ad9d9e
#
_entry.id   ddd1461910ad8f125986fed9f3ad9d9e
#
_cell.length_a   1.000
_cell.length_b   1.000
_cell.length_c   1.000
_cell.angle_alpha   90.00
_cell.angle_beta   90.00
_cell.angle_gamma   90.00
#
_symmetry.space_group_name_H-M   'P 1'
#
loop_
_entity.id
_entity.type
_entity.pdbx_description
1 polymer ?
#
loop_
_entity_poly.entity_id
_entity_poly.type
_entity_poly.pdbx_seq_one_letter_code
_entity_poly.pdbx_strand_id
1 'polypeptide(L)'
;MSLPGILFERDRTLGLLADVAIVGTAKNVGKTTTLNYLLERLGQDGSSSRSAIPVGLTSVGRDGEEFDAVTDLPKPRIFPPVGSLVATALRAAQRSGSALAFVASTPYRTALGEVGIYRVVAPDPVEIAGPVTLDEASGTVSLLRRHGAGRVLVDGAIDRRASASSRVVTGVILATGMAMLDQGGGRLGSSGDRTTASRAMAALAPEPEARTDAGRIAQVVRRTRAVVSMLSLPASPHTALAGSDRPATGALLPGGSFVPFEPGSTLDRGEFLVRWLPAEAEALVLQGALTENVAQALLASRRRDLALVVPDGTHVLCEARTFAALGARGLVLQARSPIAVLAITANPTAPYRPTVPSVALVAALQDALPLPVFDLVAHP
;
A
#
# COMPACT_ATOMS: atom_id res chain seq x y z
N MET A 1 -22.12 -5.38 -5.66
CA MET A 1 -21.72 -4.50 -4.51
C MET A 1 -20.92 -3.35 -5.09
N SER A 2 -21.14 -2.11 -4.67
CA SER A 2 -20.35 -0.95 -5.12
C SER A 2 -19.06 -0.81 -4.30
N LEU A 3 -18.06 -0.07 -4.82
CA LEU A 3 -16.81 0.17 -4.08
C LEU A 3 -17.05 0.89 -2.74
N PRO A 4 -17.89 1.94 -2.63
CA PRO A 4 -18.31 2.49 -1.33
C PRO A 4 -19.01 1.46 -0.44
N GLY A 5 -19.87 0.59 -1.01
CA GLY A 5 -20.55 -0.45 -0.26
C GLY A 5 -19.60 -1.41 0.48
N ILE A 6 -18.42 -1.68 -0.09
CA ILE A 6 -17.37 -2.46 0.57
C ILE A 6 -16.82 -1.74 1.79
N LEU A 7 -16.66 -0.42 1.72
CA LEU A 7 -16.22 0.37 2.88
C LEU A 7 -17.24 0.32 4.00
N PHE A 8 -18.53 0.45 3.70
CA PHE A 8 -19.59 0.36 4.70
C PHE A 8 -19.70 -1.04 5.33
N GLU A 9 -19.44 -2.09 4.57
CA GLU A 9 -19.37 -3.44 5.12
C GLU A 9 -18.17 -3.63 6.05
N ARG A 10 -17.00 -3.06 5.66
CA ARG A 10 -15.82 -3.05 6.53
C ARG A 10 -16.06 -2.28 7.81
N ASP A 11 -16.77 -1.14 7.75
CA ASP A 11 -17.15 -0.36 8.92
C ASP A 11 -17.99 -1.17 9.90
N ARG A 12 -19.00 -1.89 9.37
CA ARG A 12 -19.83 -2.77 10.21
C ARG A 12 -19.02 -3.87 10.88
N THR A 13 -18.06 -4.44 10.18
CA THR A 13 -17.16 -5.48 10.71
C THR A 13 -16.27 -4.96 11.83
N LEU A 14 -15.78 -3.71 11.69
CA LEU A 14 -14.89 -3.09 12.66
C LEU A 14 -15.62 -2.38 13.81
N GLY A 15 -16.92 -2.09 13.65
CA GLY A 15 -17.67 -1.23 14.55
C GLY A 15 -17.24 0.23 14.57
N LEU A 16 -16.46 0.66 13.54
CA LEU A 16 -15.99 2.03 13.36
C LEU A 16 -15.74 2.31 11.87
N LEU A 17 -15.66 3.59 11.49
CA LEU A 17 -15.32 3.96 10.11
C LEU A 17 -13.87 3.59 9.80
N ALA A 18 -13.69 2.76 8.77
CA ALA A 18 -12.38 2.27 8.35
C ALA A 18 -11.52 3.39 7.73
N ASP A 19 -10.28 3.52 8.16
CA ASP A 19 -9.27 4.29 7.44
C ASP A 19 -8.70 3.43 6.31
N VAL A 20 -8.58 3.99 5.11
CA VAL A 20 -8.28 3.20 3.91
C VAL A 20 -7.18 3.85 3.10
N ALA A 21 -6.17 3.07 2.73
CA ALA A 21 -5.18 3.47 1.74
C ALA A 21 -5.59 3.05 0.33
N ILE A 22 -5.36 3.95 -0.63
CA ILE A 22 -5.44 3.64 -2.06
C ILE A 22 -4.01 3.46 -2.56
N VAL A 23 -3.66 2.22 -2.92
CA VAL A 23 -2.29 1.83 -3.29
C VAL A 23 -2.25 1.37 -4.74
N GLY A 24 -1.32 1.90 -5.52
CA GLY A 24 -1.15 1.47 -6.90
C GLY A 24 -0.04 0.43 -7.06
N THR A 25 -0.28 -0.59 -7.85
CA THR A 25 0.74 -1.60 -8.20
C THR A 25 1.86 -1.05 -9.09
N ALA A 26 1.61 0.10 -9.73
CA ALA A 26 2.55 0.81 -10.59
C ALA A 26 2.15 2.29 -10.69
N LYS A 27 2.96 3.11 -11.38
CA LYS A 27 2.52 4.44 -11.82
C LYS A 27 1.42 4.30 -12.88
N ASN A 28 0.53 5.28 -12.94
CA ASN A 28 -0.56 5.37 -13.94
C ASN A 28 -1.59 4.21 -13.93
N VAL A 29 -1.68 3.44 -12.86
CA VAL A 29 -2.69 2.36 -12.72
C VAL A 29 -4.06 2.84 -12.23
N GLY A 30 -4.29 4.15 -12.12
CA GLY A 30 -5.61 4.70 -11.76
C GLY A 30 -5.83 4.97 -10.27
N LYS A 31 -4.79 5.09 -9.44
CA LYS A 31 -4.94 5.45 -8.01
C LYS A 31 -5.79 6.69 -7.79
N THR A 32 -5.43 7.80 -8.45
CA THR A 32 -6.12 9.08 -8.27
C THR A 32 -7.54 9.03 -8.80
N THR A 33 -7.81 8.27 -9.87
CA THR A 33 -9.17 7.98 -10.33
C THR A 33 -9.97 7.26 -9.25
N THR A 34 -9.39 6.23 -8.63
CA THR A 34 -10.01 5.52 -7.50
C THR A 34 -10.29 6.45 -6.32
N LEU A 35 -9.33 7.29 -5.96
CA LEU A 35 -9.48 8.24 -4.87
C LEU A 35 -10.59 9.26 -5.15
N ASN A 36 -10.60 9.88 -6.33
CA ASN A 36 -11.63 10.84 -6.71
C ASN A 36 -13.02 10.22 -6.76
N TYR A 37 -13.14 9.00 -7.31
CA TYR A 37 -14.41 8.26 -7.30
C TYR A 37 -14.95 8.05 -5.87
N LEU A 38 -14.09 7.63 -4.94
CA LEU A 38 -14.50 7.45 -3.55
C LEU A 38 -14.89 8.77 -2.89
N LEU A 39 -14.14 9.84 -3.14
CA LEU A 39 -14.41 11.17 -2.60
C LEU A 39 -15.76 11.71 -3.07
N GLU A 40 -16.06 11.57 -4.36
CA GLU A 40 -17.34 11.98 -4.93
C GLU A 40 -18.51 11.24 -4.28
N ARG A 41 -18.42 9.90 -4.19
CA ARG A 41 -19.49 9.07 -3.63
C ARG A 41 -19.68 9.28 -2.13
N LEU A 42 -18.60 9.37 -1.36
CA LEU A 42 -18.67 9.67 0.07
C LEU A 42 -19.19 11.08 0.34
N GLY A 43 -18.93 12.03 -0.57
CA GLY A 43 -19.49 13.38 -0.50
C GLY A 43 -20.99 13.43 -0.79
N GLN A 44 -21.49 12.62 -1.72
CA GLN A 44 -22.92 12.54 -2.08
C GLN A 44 -23.76 11.91 -0.96
N ASP A 45 -23.26 10.85 -0.32
CA ASP A 45 -23.96 10.19 0.80
C ASP A 45 -24.12 11.12 2.01
N GLY A 46 -23.20 12.08 2.18
CA GLY A 46 -23.25 13.11 3.23
C GLY A 46 -24.23 14.27 2.96
N SER A 47 -24.65 14.49 1.70
CA SER A 47 -25.47 15.64 1.33
C SER A 47 -26.93 15.54 1.79
N SER A 48 -27.41 14.36 2.13
CA SER A 48 -28.78 14.09 2.59
C SER A 48 -29.00 14.23 4.09
N SER A 49 -27.96 14.41 4.89
CA SER A 49 -28.09 14.66 6.34
C SER A 49 -27.31 15.90 6.78
N ARG A 50 -27.91 16.69 7.65
CA ARG A 50 -27.33 17.92 8.24
C ARG A 50 -26.02 17.70 9.03
N SER A 51 -25.49 16.48 9.08
CA SER A 51 -24.32 16.07 9.85
C SER A 51 -23.43 15.15 9.04
N ALA A 52 -23.06 15.55 7.81
CA ALA A 52 -22.06 14.81 7.05
C ALA A 52 -20.72 14.81 7.81
N ILE A 53 -20.29 13.63 8.19
CA ILE A 53 -19.00 13.47 8.86
C ILE A 53 -17.88 13.73 7.83
N PRO A 54 -16.96 14.68 8.08
CA PRO A 54 -15.92 15.02 7.13
C PRO A 54 -15.02 13.83 6.78
N VAL A 55 -14.66 13.72 5.51
CA VAL A 55 -13.61 12.79 5.07
C VAL A 55 -12.24 13.43 5.33
N GLY A 56 -11.33 12.70 5.93
CA GLY A 56 -9.93 13.09 6.09
C GLY A 56 -9.10 12.61 4.90
N LEU A 57 -8.12 13.40 4.49
CA LEU A 57 -7.20 13.09 3.39
C LEU A 57 -5.76 13.38 3.77
N THR A 58 -4.87 12.46 3.42
CA THR A 58 -3.42 12.67 3.47
C THR A 58 -2.73 11.78 2.45
N SER A 59 -1.42 11.93 2.28
CA SER A 59 -0.56 10.99 1.54
C SER A 59 0.60 10.55 2.40
N VAL A 60 1.33 9.51 1.98
CA VAL A 60 2.60 9.11 2.59
C VAL A 60 3.70 9.25 1.57
N GLY A 61 4.70 10.07 1.88
CA GLY A 61 5.89 10.28 1.07
C GLY A 61 6.00 11.63 0.36
N ARG A 62 7.04 11.80 -0.42
CA ARG A 62 7.40 13.02 -1.14
C ARG A 62 6.55 13.22 -2.41
N ASP A 63 5.30 13.53 -2.32
CA ASP A 63 4.53 13.95 -3.50
C ASP A 63 4.38 15.47 -3.50
N GLY A 64 5.36 16.15 -4.03
CA GLY A 64 5.40 17.59 -4.22
C GLY A 64 6.04 17.99 -5.54
N GLU A 65 6.25 17.01 -6.43
CA GLU A 65 6.70 17.30 -7.79
C GLU A 65 5.49 17.62 -8.66
N GLU A 66 5.55 18.74 -9.35
CA GLU A 66 4.48 19.25 -10.22
C GLU A 66 4.24 18.36 -11.45
N PHE A 67 5.28 17.65 -11.88
CA PHE A 67 5.26 16.66 -12.97
C PHE A 67 5.72 15.30 -12.45
N ASP A 68 5.19 14.25 -13.03
CA ASP A 68 5.76 12.92 -12.83
C ASP A 68 7.13 12.87 -13.49
N ALA A 69 8.20 12.85 -12.71
CA ALA A 69 9.59 12.84 -13.18
C ALA A 69 9.94 11.70 -14.17
N VAL A 70 9.00 10.78 -14.44
CA VAL A 70 9.17 9.64 -15.34
C VAL A 70 8.38 9.78 -16.64
N THR A 71 7.22 10.46 -16.59
CA THR A 71 6.29 10.49 -17.74
C THR A 71 6.04 11.88 -18.31
N ASP A 72 6.51 12.95 -17.66
CA ASP A 72 6.21 14.35 -18.00
C ASP A 72 4.70 14.67 -18.08
N LEU A 73 3.85 13.77 -17.61
CA LEU A 73 2.41 13.97 -17.56
C LEU A 73 2.03 14.78 -16.33
N PRO A 74 1.08 15.74 -16.45
CA PRO A 74 0.59 16.46 -15.30
C PRO A 74 -0.02 15.48 -14.30
N LYS A 75 0.30 15.64 -13.01
CA LYS A 75 -0.30 14.80 -11.96
C LYS A 75 -1.81 14.97 -11.97
N PRO A 76 -2.58 13.88 -11.88
CA PRO A 76 -4.02 13.97 -11.74
C PRO A 76 -4.38 14.76 -10.48
N ARG A 77 -5.30 15.71 -10.62
CA ARG A 77 -5.76 16.56 -9.52
C ARG A 77 -6.75 15.80 -8.63
N ILE A 78 -6.73 16.09 -7.33
CA ILE A 78 -7.63 15.50 -6.34
C ILE A 78 -8.71 16.52 -6.02
N PHE A 79 -9.99 16.08 -6.06
CA PHE A 79 -11.17 16.92 -5.86
C PHE A 79 -11.95 16.48 -4.60
N PRO A 80 -11.53 16.86 -3.39
CA PRO A 80 -12.26 16.51 -2.18
C PRO A 80 -13.55 17.33 -2.05
N PRO A 81 -14.62 16.75 -1.49
CA PRO A 81 -15.83 17.48 -1.16
C PRO A 81 -15.57 18.63 -0.20
N VAL A 82 -16.32 19.72 -0.35
CA VAL A 82 -16.30 20.85 0.61
C VAL A 82 -16.62 20.31 2.01
N GLY A 83 -15.88 20.77 3.00
CA GLY A 83 -15.96 20.30 4.39
C GLY A 83 -14.96 19.21 4.73
N SER A 84 -14.35 18.52 3.75
CA SER A 84 -13.28 17.54 4.00
C SER A 84 -12.09 18.17 4.73
N LEU A 85 -11.35 17.34 5.46
CA LEU A 85 -10.10 17.74 6.13
C LEU A 85 -8.91 17.19 5.36
N VAL A 86 -7.93 18.02 5.07
CA VAL A 86 -6.73 17.66 4.31
C VAL A 86 -5.50 17.91 5.17
N ALA A 87 -4.67 16.90 5.40
CA ALA A 87 -3.36 17.08 5.98
C ALA A 87 -2.31 17.13 4.87
N THR A 88 -1.70 18.31 4.67
CA THR A 88 -0.75 18.55 3.59
C THR A 88 0.32 19.57 4.01
N ALA A 89 1.49 19.53 3.34
CA ALA A 89 2.57 20.47 3.59
C ALA A 89 2.22 21.89 3.12
N LEU A 90 2.78 22.89 3.79
CA LEU A 90 2.48 24.31 3.59
C LEU A 90 2.56 24.75 2.11
N ARG A 91 3.61 24.35 1.38
CA ARG A 91 3.74 24.74 -0.04
C ARG A 91 2.69 24.09 -0.93
N ALA A 92 2.28 22.86 -0.63
CA ALA A 92 1.19 22.19 -1.35
C ALA A 92 -0.17 22.84 -1.04
N ALA A 93 -0.40 23.23 0.22
CA ALA A 93 -1.59 24.01 0.59
C ALA A 93 -1.64 25.36 -0.13
N GLN A 94 -0.52 26.07 -0.23
CA GLN A 94 -0.42 27.34 -0.96
C GLN A 94 -0.73 27.19 -2.45
N ARG A 95 -0.27 26.09 -3.09
CA ARG A 95 -0.59 25.79 -4.48
C ARG A 95 -2.06 25.42 -4.72
N SER A 96 -2.74 24.95 -3.68
CA SER A 96 -4.19 24.71 -3.70
C SER A 96 -5.02 26.00 -3.59
N GLY A 97 -4.39 27.16 -3.45
CA GLY A 97 -5.01 28.47 -3.44
C GLY A 97 -6.08 28.64 -2.37
N SER A 98 -7.24 29.21 -2.77
CA SER A 98 -8.36 29.48 -1.87
C SER A 98 -9.20 28.23 -1.51
N ALA A 99 -8.89 27.07 -2.06
CA ALA A 99 -9.62 25.84 -1.76
C ALA A 99 -9.49 25.39 -0.30
N LEU A 100 -8.42 25.80 0.39
CA LEU A 100 -8.05 25.33 1.72
C LEU A 100 -8.02 26.44 2.76
N ALA A 101 -8.77 26.27 3.85
CA ALA A 101 -8.69 27.11 5.06
C ALA A 101 -7.91 26.36 6.15
N PHE A 102 -6.94 27.04 6.78
CA PHE A 102 -6.13 26.48 7.85
C PHE A 102 -6.96 26.16 9.10
N VAL A 103 -6.73 24.97 9.68
CA VAL A 103 -7.42 24.50 10.90
C VAL A 103 -6.44 24.34 12.06
N ALA A 104 -5.33 23.60 11.85
CA ALA A 104 -4.38 23.32 12.91
C ALA A 104 -2.99 22.98 12.37
N SER A 105 -1.95 23.22 13.18
CA SER A 105 -0.59 22.76 12.94
C SER A 105 -0.42 21.30 13.37
N THR A 106 0.54 20.60 12.75
CA THR A 106 1.01 19.32 13.22
C THR A 106 2.50 19.42 13.62
N PRO A 107 3.06 18.49 14.39
CA PRO A 107 4.48 18.49 14.72
C PRO A 107 5.36 17.98 13.56
N TYR A 108 4.79 17.70 12.39
CA TYR A 108 5.47 17.02 11.27
C TYR A 108 5.93 18.01 10.21
N ARG A 109 7.07 17.68 9.59
CA ARG A 109 7.68 18.50 8.53
C ARG A 109 8.09 17.63 7.34
N THR A 110 8.02 18.23 6.15
CA THR A 110 8.50 17.65 4.89
C THR A 110 9.45 18.64 4.21
N ALA A 111 10.02 18.25 3.07
CA ALA A 111 10.80 19.17 2.22
C ALA A 111 9.93 20.33 1.68
N LEU A 112 8.61 20.20 1.67
CA LEU A 112 7.64 21.22 1.25
C LEU A 112 7.11 22.09 2.41
N GLY A 113 7.72 21.98 3.59
CA GLY A 113 7.38 22.75 4.77
C GLY A 113 6.64 21.94 5.85
N GLU A 114 6.05 22.63 6.80
CA GLU A 114 5.26 22.03 7.87
C GLU A 114 3.98 21.41 7.32
N VAL A 115 3.58 20.25 7.86
CA VAL A 115 2.31 19.63 7.56
C VAL A 115 1.25 20.29 8.44
N GLY A 116 0.25 20.91 7.82
CA GLY A 116 -0.92 21.48 8.49
C GLY A 116 -2.18 20.68 8.19
N ILE A 117 -3.19 20.86 9.03
CA ILE A 117 -4.56 20.39 8.76
C ILE A 117 -5.35 21.57 8.22
N TYR A 118 -6.02 21.35 7.11
CA TYR A 118 -6.81 22.34 6.40
C TYR A 118 -8.22 21.80 6.15
N ARG A 119 -9.20 22.71 6.06
CA ARG A 119 -10.57 22.39 5.64
C ARG A 119 -10.75 22.81 4.19
N VAL A 120 -11.35 21.95 3.38
CA VAL A 120 -11.76 22.29 2.02
C VAL A 120 -12.96 23.23 2.09
N VAL A 121 -12.84 24.42 1.50
CA VAL A 121 -13.85 25.48 1.55
C VAL A 121 -14.40 25.85 0.16
N ALA A 122 -13.74 25.40 -0.92
CA ALA A 122 -14.20 25.58 -2.29
C ALA A 122 -14.03 24.28 -3.09
N PRO A 123 -14.84 24.03 -4.13
CA PRO A 123 -14.81 22.82 -4.95
C PRO A 123 -13.67 22.86 -5.99
N ASP A 124 -12.48 23.21 -5.54
CA ASP A 124 -11.28 23.32 -6.35
C ASP A 124 -10.33 22.14 -6.07
N PRO A 125 -9.43 21.82 -7.01
CA PRO A 125 -8.48 20.75 -6.81
C PRO A 125 -7.47 21.08 -5.72
N VAL A 126 -7.11 20.08 -4.91
CA VAL A 126 -6.09 20.23 -3.88
C VAL A 126 -4.86 19.38 -4.17
N GLU A 127 -3.71 19.88 -3.73
CA GLU A 127 -2.46 19.13 -3.74
C GLU A 127 -2.20 18.54 -2.35
N ILE A 128 -1.85 17.25 -2.32
CA ILE A 128 -1.57 16.54 -1.07
C ILE A 128 -0.10 16.12 -1.04
N ALA A 129 0.61 16.61 -0.04
CA ALA A 129 1.98 16.23 0.30
C ALA A 129 2.05 15.95 1.80
N GLY A 130 1.84 14.71 2.17
CA GLY A 130 1.79 14.26 3.55
C GLY A 130 3.16 13.91 4.14
N PRO A 131 3.17 13.35 5.35
CA PRO A 131 4.38 12.96 6.06
C PRO A 131 5.15 11.85 5.35
N VAL A 132 6.42 11.67 5.74
CA VAL A 132 7.33 10.74 5.05
C VAL A 132 7.46 9.41 5.80
N THR A 133 7.41 9.42 7.13
CA THR A 133 7.60 8.23 7.95
C THR A 133 6.28 7.59 8.35
N LEU A 134 6.33 6.31 8.71
CA LEU A 134 5.17 5.56 9.21
C LEU A 134 4.58 6.16 10.49
N ASP A 135 5.44 6.56 11.43
CA ASP A 135 5.02 7.12 12.71
C ASP A 135 4.32 8.46 12.51
N GLU A 136 4.87 9.33 11.64
CA GLU A 136 4.25 10.60 11.28
C GLU A 136 2.93 10.40 10.53
N ALA A 137 2.85 9.41 9.63
CA ALA A 137 1.62 9.08 8.90
C ALA A 137 0.51 8.61 9.85
N SER A 138 0.82 7.69 10.77
CA SER A 138 -0.10 7.22 11.80
C SER A 138 -0.57 8.36 12.70
N GLY A 139 0.37 9.21 13.15
CA GLY A 139 0.03 10.40 13.93
C GLY A 139 -0.83 11.41 13.17
N THR A 140 -0.58 11.59 11.86
CA THR A 140 -1.40 12.47 11.01
C THR A 140 -2.83 11.96 10.86
N VAL A 141 -3.03 10.66 10.65
CA VAL A 141 -4.36 10.03 10.63
C VAL A 141 -5.08 10.27 11.96
N SER A 142 -4.38 10.07 13.09
CA SER A 142 -4.92 10.33 14.43
C SER A 142 -5.29 11.80 14.64
N LEU A 143 -4.50 12.74 14.11
CA LEU A 143 -4.77 14.17 14.15
C LEU A 143 -6.02 14.52 13.33
N LEU A 144 -6.14 14.04 12.10
CA LEU A 144 -7.33 14.23 11.27
C LEU A 144 -8.61 13.75 11.98
N ARG A 145 -8.54 12.57 12.62
CA ARG A 145 -9.62 12.02 13.44
C ARG A 145 -10.00 12.95 14.59
N ARG A 146 -9.04 13.45 15.34
CA ARG A 146 -9.26 14.39 16.46
C ARG A 146 -9.90 15.70 16.01
N HIS A 147 -9.66 16.13 14.77
CA HIS A 147 -10.28 17.33 14.18
C HIS A 147 -11.62 17.05 13.49
N GLY A 148 -12.17 15.84 13.65
CA GLY A 148 -13.53 15.49 13.23
C GLY A 148 -13.64 14.71 11.94
N ALA A 149 -12.53 14.22 11.36
CA ALA A 149 -12.62 13.29 10.25
C ALA A 149 -13.25 11.97 10.72
N GLY A 150 -14.31 11.54 10.05
CA GLY A 150 -14.93 10.25 10.34
C GLY A 150 -14.21 9.08 9.71
N ARG A 151 -13.63 9.28 8.53
CA ARG A 151 -12.82 8.32 7.78
C ARG A 151 -11.62 9.04 7.19
N VAL A 152 -10.45 8.42 7.20
CA VAL A 152 -9.27 8.97 6.52
C VAL A 152 -8.94 8.11 5.30
N LEU A 153 -8.82 8.76 4.14
CA LEU A 153 -8.27 8.18 2.93
C LEU A 153 -6.80 8.59 2.78
N VAL A 154 -5.95 7.61 2.55
CA VAL A 154 -4.50 7.82 2.42
C VAL A 154 -4.08 7.51 0.99
N ASP A 155 -3.58 8.52 0.25
CA ASP A 155 -2.98 8.29 -1.06
C ASP A 155 -1.59 7.69 -0.90
N GLY A 156 -1.36 6.54 -1.52
CA GLY A 156 -0.11 5.80 -1.40
C GLY A 156 0.34 5.15 -2.71
N ALA A 157 1.65 4.92 -2.84
CA ALA A 157 2.21 4.15 -3.95
C ALA A 157 2.83 2.85 -3.41
N ILE A 158 2.88 1.79 -4.23
CA ILE A 158 3.39 0.48 -3.79
C ILE A 158 4.88 0.49 -3.48
N ASP A 159 5.63 1.37 -4.12
CA ASP A 159 7.04 1.64 -3.79
C ASP A 159 7.21 2.29 -2.41
N ARG A 160 6.13 2.85 -1.87
CA ARG A 160 6.00 3.42 -0.53
C ARG A 160 4.97 2.64 0.28
N ARG A 161 5.24 1.35 0.50
CA ARG A 161 4.32 0.43 1.19
C ARG A 161 3.86 0.92 2.57
N ALA A 162 4.57 1.88 3.16
CA ALA A 162 4.21 2.49 4.44
C ALA A 162 2.76 3.00 4.50
N SER A 163 2.19 3.53 3.40
CA SER A 163 0.81 3.99 3.36
C SER A 163 -0.23 2.88 3.60
N ALA A 164 0.10 1.65 3.21
CA ALA A 164 -0.75 0.48 3.37
C ALA A 164 -0.54 -0.25 4.69
N SER A 165 0.41 0.20 5.54
CA SER A 165 0.68 -0.45 6.82
C SER A 165 -0.54 -0.47 7.73
N SER A 166 -0.73 -1.58 8.41
CA SER A 166 -1.77 -1.77 9.44
C SER A 166 -1.68 -0.76 10.61
N ARG A 167 -0.53 -0.09 10.77
CA ARG A 167 -0.34 1.01 11.72
C ARG A 167 -0.94 2.34 11.25
N VAL A 168 -1.20 2.49 9.96
CA VAL A 168 -1.73 3.73 9.36
C VAL A 168 -3.20 3.57 9.01
N VAL A 169 -3.57 2.43 8.42
CA VAL A 169 -4.91 2.18 7.90
C VAL A 169 -5.43 0.80 8.30
N THR A 170 -6.75 0.64 8.28
CA THR A 170 -7.43 -0.62 8.60
C THR A 170 -7.81 -1.43 7.35
N GLY A 171 -7.59 -0.86 6.17
CA GLY A 171 -7.87 -1.53 4.90
C GLY A 171 -7.15 -0.87 3.71
N VAL A 172 -7.03 -1.62 2.63
CA VAL A 172 -6.36 -1.20 1.40
C VAL A 172 -7.26 -1.46 0.19
N ILE A 173 -7.36 -0.49 -0.71
CA ILE A 173 -7.86 -0.66 -2.07
C ILE A 173 -6.66 -0.66 -3.01
N LEU A 174 -6.52 -1.71 -3.80
CA LEU A 174 -5.38 -1.90 -4.69
C LEU A 174 -5.74 -1.50 -6.12
N ALA A 175 -5.16 -0.40 -6.63
CA ALA A 175 -5.27 -0.03 -8.03
C ALA A 175 -4.23 -0.79 -8.87
N THR A 176 -4.69 -1.46 -9.93
CA THR A 176 -3.84 -2.23 -10.85
C THR A 176 -4.24 -1.97 -12.30
N GLY A 177 -3.46 -2.41 -13.26
CA GLY A 177 -3.82 -2.26 -14.67
C GLY A 177 -2.65 -2.38 -15.64
N MET A 178 -2.91 -2.06 -16.90
CA MET A 178 -1.98 -2.25 -18.01
C MET A 178 -0.67 -1.46 -17.87
N ALA A 179 -0.68 -0.29 -17.23
CA ALA A 179 0.52 0.50 -16.96
C ALA A 179 1.56 -0.24 -16.08
N MET A 180 1.16 -1.30 -15.38
CA MET A 180 2.06 -2.20 -14.65
C MET A 180 3.09 -2.88 -15.57
N LEU A 181 2.77 -3.06 -16.84
CA LEU A 181 3.64 -3.68 -17.83
C LEU A 181 4.69 -2.71 -18.40
N ASP A 182 4.49 -1.41 -18.26
CA ASP A 182 5.44 -0.39 -18.74
C ASP A 182 6.73 -0.34 -17.90
N GLN A 183 6.67 -0.80 -16.66
CA GLN A 183 7.82 -0.80 -15.74
C GLN A 183 8.89 -1.87 -16.03
N GLY A 184 8.66 -2.79 -16.98
CA GLY A 184 9.59 -3.86 -17.37
C GLY A 184 10.40 -3.60 -18.66
N GLY A 185 10.11 -2.56 -19.43
CA GLY A 185 10.67 -2.32 -20.77
C GLY A 185 11.25 -0.91 -21.02
N GLY A 186 11.22 -0.03 -20.04
CA GLY A 186 11.64 1.35 -20.20
C GLY A 186 13.16 1.52 -20.20
N ARG A 187 13.71 2.18 -21.23
CA ARG A 187 15.06 2.75 -21.25
C ARG A 187 15.31 3.51 -19.94
N LEU A 188 16.35 3.12 -19.24
CA LEU A 188 16.87 3.81 -18.07
C LEU A 188 17.21 5.27 -18.40
N GLY A 189 16.36 6.20 -17.97
CA GLY A 189 16.82 7.54 -17.67
C GLY A 189 17.82 7.44 -16.51
N SER A 190 18.94 8.13 -16.64
CA SER A 190 20.09 8.12 -15.75
C SER A 190 19.80 8.82 -14.40
N SER A 191 19.05 8.20 -13.53
CA SER A 191 19.04 8.57 -12.12
C SER A 191 18.72 7.35 -11.26
N GLY A 192 19.69 6.99 -10.42
CA GLY A 192 19.88 5.70 -9.79
C GLY A 192 19.02 5.38 -8.57
N ASP A 193 17.70 5.49 -8.62
CA ASP A 193 16.86 5.05 -7.51
C ASP A 193 15.87 3.96 -7.96
N ARG A 194 16.39 2.72 -8.02
CA ARG A 194 15.59 1.52 -8.17
C ARG A 194 15.12 1.07 -6.79
N THR A 195 13.92 1.48 -6.40
CA THR A 195 13.30 0.98 -5.19
C THR A 195 13.12 -0.55 -5.26
N THR A 196 13.24 -1.21 -4.13
CA THR A 196 13.21 -2.68 -3.98
C THR A 196 11.91 -3.28 -4.52
N ALA A 197 10.79 -2.55 -4.44
CA ALA A 197 9.49 -2.98 -4.97
C ALA A 197 9.44 -2.97 -6.50
N SER A 198 10.07 -1.97 -7.14
CA SER A 198 10.23 -1.93 -8.60
C SER A 198 11.11 -3.08 -9.09
N ARG A 199 12.13 -3.47 -8.29
CA ARG A 199 12.96 -4.66 -8.57
C ARG A 199 12.18 -5.96 -8.41
N ALA A 200 11.38 -6.11 -7.36
CA ALA A 200 10.56 -7.30 -7.13
C ALA A 200 9.53 -7.51 -8.26
N MET A 201 9.02 -6.42 -8.83
CA MET A 201 8.10 -6.48 -9.97
C MET A 201 8.81 -6.66 -11.33
N ALA A 202 10.04 -6.14 -11.48
CA ALA A 202 10.84 -6.29 -12.71
C ALA A 202 11.46 -7.68 -12.87
N ALA A 203 11.66 -8.39 -11.77
CA ALA A 203 12.29 -9.72 -11.76
C ALA A 203 11.35 -10.89 -12.10
N LEU A 204 10.05 -10.63 -12.30
CA LEU A 204 9.26 -11.53 -13.15
C LEU A 204 9.84 -11.38 -14.55
N ALA A 205 10.74 -12.32 -14.94
CA ALA A 205 11.45 -12.32 -16.21
C ALA A 205 10.50 -11.91 -17.32
N PRO A 206 10.94 -11.08 -18.30
CA PRO A 206 10.12 -10.80 -19.46
C PRO A 206 9.85 -12.15 -20.12
N GLU A 207 8.68 -12.72 -19.87
CA GLU A 207 8.16 -13.72 -20.78
C GLU A 207 8.10 -13.05 -22.16
N PRO A 208 8.32 -13.80 -23.25
CA PRO A 208 8.26 -13.25 -24.60
C PRO A 208 7.01 -12.39 -24.66
N GLU A 209 7.18 -11.11 -24.92
CA GLU A 209 6.16 -10.07 -24.80
C GLU A 209 4.84 -10.60 -25.32
N ALA A 210 3.87 -10.73 -24.46
CA ALA A 210 2.57 -11.20 -24.86
C ALA A 210 2.03 -10.22 -25.90
N ARG A 211 2.10 -10.59 -27.17
CA ARG A 211 1.68 -9.79 -28.31
C ARG A 211 0.17 -9.65 -28.38
N THR A 212 -0.54 -10.49 -27.65
CA THR A 212 -2.02 -10.54 -27.61
C THR A 212 -2.57 -9.87 -26.34
N ASP A 213 -3.79 -9.38 -26.41
CA ASP A 213 -4.51 -8.84 -25.24
C ASP A 213 -4.60 -9.87 -24.11
N ALA A 214 -4.93 -11.10 -24.45
CA ALA A 214 -5.04 -12.19 -23.49
C ALA A 214 -3.73 -12.42 -22.72
N GLY A 215 -2.61 -12.42 -23.42
CA GLY A 215 -1.31 -12.59 -22.77
C GLY A 215 -0.90 -11.39 -21.90
N ARG A 216 -1.21 -10.16 -22.33
CA ARG A 216 -1.00 -8.95 -21.51
C ARG A 216 -1.86 -8.98 -20.25
N ILE A 217 -3.13 -9.33 -20.37
CA ILE A 217 -4.04 -9.49 -19.25
C ILE A 217 -3.50 -10.55 -18.29
N ALA A 218 -3.08 -11.71 -18.77
CA ALA A 218 -2.51 -12.76 -17.94
C ALA A 218 -1.28 -12.31 -17.14
N GLN A 219 -0.41 -11.46 -17.72
CA GLN A 219 0.70 -10.87 -16.99
C GLN A 219 0.25 -9.92 -15.88
N VAL A 220 -0.74 -9.06 -16.13
CA VAL A 220 -1.30 -8.16 -15.11
C VAL A 220 -1.90 -8.98 -13.97
N VAL A 221 -2.70 -10.01 -14.28
CA VAL A 221 -3.30 -10.91 -13.29
C VAL A 221 -2.23 -11.57 -12.42
N ARG A 222 -1.20 -12.15 -13.03
CA ARG A 222 -0.11 -12.82 -12.31
C ARG A 222 0.61 -11.87 -11.33
N ARG A 223 0.95 -10.66 -11.81
CA ARG A 223 1.62 -9.65 -11.00
C ARG A 223 0.73 -9.12 -9.88
N THR A 224 -0.54 -8.88 -10.16
CA THR A 224 -1.52 -8.42 -9.16
C THR A 224 -1.71 -9.48 -8.07
N ARG A 225 -1.85 -10.76 -8.47
CA ARG A 225 -1.95 -11.88 -7.52
C ARG A 225 -0.76 -11.94 -6.58
N ALA A 226 0.46 -11.77 -7.09
CA ALA A 226 1.66 -11.75 -6.25
C ALA A 226 1.63 -10.61 -5.22
N VAL A 227 1.23 -9.41 -5.62
CA VAL A 227 1.09 -8.26 -4.71
C VAL A 227 0.02 -8.53 -3.64
N VAL A 228 -1.15 -9.03 -4.03
CA VAL A 228 -2.23 -9.38 -3.09
C VAL A 228 -1.73 -10.43 -2.09
N SER A 229 -1.05 -11.48 -2.55
CA SER A 229 -0.53 -12.54 -1.67
C SER A 229 0.50 -12.02 -0.66
N MET A 230 1.35 -11.06 -1.06
CA MET A 230 2.33 -10.45 -0.16
C MET A 230 1.67 -9.51 0.86
N LEU A 231 0.61 -8.79 0.47
CA LEU A 231 -0.09 -7.87 1.36
C LEU A 231 -1.02 -8.61 2.34
N SER A 232 -1.73 -9.63 1.87
CA SER A 232 -2.77 -10.35 2.62
C SER A 232 -2.21 -11.54 3.39
N LEU A 233 -1.15 -11.35 4.17
CA LEU A 233 -0.60 -12.41 5.01
C LEU A 233 -1.60 -12.78 6.12
N PRO A 234 -1.71 -14.07 6.47
CA PRO A 234 -2.52 -14.51 7.60
C PRO A 234 -1.97 -13.97 8.93
N ALA A 235 -2.84 -13.83 9.92
CA ALA A 235 -2.42 -13.47 11.27
C ALA A 235 -1.52 -14.54 11.87
N SER A 236 -0.48 -14.11 12.59
CA SER A 236 0.33 -15.04 13.36
C SER A 236 -0.47 -15.58 14.56
N PRO A 237 -0.50 -16.90 14.77
CA PRO A 237 -1.14 -17.49 15.93
C PRO A 237 -0.33 -17.31 17.22
N HIS A 238 0.89 -16.82 17.17
CA HIS A 238 1.78 -16.69 18.31
C HIS A 238 1.40 -15.51 19.20
N THR A 239 0.58 -15.78 20.21
CA THR A 239 0.06 -14.78 21.19
C THR A 239 1.16 -14.11 22.01
N ALA A 240 2.31 -14.74 22.20
CA ALA A 240 3.49 -14.14 22.85
C ALA A 240 3.99 -12.86 22.14
N LEU A 241 3.56 -12.63 20.89
CA LEU A 241 3.89 -11.43 20.12
C LEU A 241 2.84 -10.32 20.24
N ALA A 242 1.69 -10.59 20.90
CA ALA A 242 0.50 -9.74 20.96
C ALA A 242 0.66 -8.71 22.07
N GLY A 243 1.50 -8.10 22.46
CA GLY A 243 1.57 -7.07 23.55
C GLY A 243 2.77 -6.13 23.47
N SER A 244 3.63 -6.35 22.51
CA SER A 244 4.81 -5.51 22.29
C SER A 244 4.62 -4.64 21.05
N ASP A 245 4.61 -3.33 21.23
CA ASP A 245 4.52 -2.38 20.13
C ASP A 245 5.66 -2.56 19.10
N ARG A 246 6.81 -3.07 19.54
CA ARG A 246 7.99 -3.35 18.70
C ARG A 246 8.76 -4.54 19.26
N PRO A 247 8.36 -5.79 19.02
CA PRO A 247 9.20 -6.92 19.38
C PRO A 247 10.52 -6.83 18.61
N ALA A 248 11.61 -7.14 19.27
CA ALA A 248 12.91 -7.26 18.62
C ALA A 248 12.87 -8.34 17.52
N THR A 249 13.81 -8.29 16.58
CA THR A 249 14.07 -9.45 15.72
C THR A 249 14.59 -10.59 16.59
N GLY A 250 14.06 -11.81 16.37
CA GLY A 250 14.47 -12.95 17.18
C GLY A 250 13.76 -14.24 16.82
N ALA A 251 14.05 -15.29 17.56
CA ALA A 251 13.45 -16.60 17.42
C ALA A 251 12.42 -16.86 18.51
N LEU A 252 11.27 -17.40 18.13
CA LEU A 252 10.28 -17.94 19.06
C LEU A 252 10.51 -19.46 19.17
N LEU A 253 10.68 -19.93 20.39
CA LEU A 253 10.92 -21.35 20.71
C LEU A 253 9.62 -22.02 21.17
N PRO A 254 9.58 -23.38 21.20
CA PRO A 254 8.50 -24.13 21.82
C PRO A 254 8.21 -23.65 23.24
N GLY A 255 6.92 -23.54 23.57
CA GLY A 255 6.51 -23.01 24.87
C GLY A 255 6.48 -21.48 24.97
N GLY A 256 6.74 -20.75 23.89
CA GLY A 256 6.56 -19.29 23.80
C GLY A 256 7.77 -18.48 24.28
N SER A 257 8.90 -19.10 24.58
CA SER A 257 10.15 -18.41 24.92
C SER A 257 10.69 -17.64 23.72
N PHE A 258 11.12 -16.40 23.91
CA PHE A 258 11.66 -15.55 22.85
C PHE A 258 13.17 -15.30 23.06
N VAL A 259 13.96 -15.59 22.03
CA VAL A 259 15.41 -15.33 22.01
C VAL A 259 15.67 -14.17 21.06
N PRO A 260 16.14 -13.01 21.56
CA PRO A 260 16.39 -11.86 20.70
C PRO A 260 17.66 -12.07 19.86
N PHE A 261 17.63 -11.51 18.65
CA PHE A 261 18.80 -11.40 17.78
C PHE A 261 19.56 -10.14 18.14
N GLU A 262 20.62 -10.26 18.93
CA GLU A 262 21.36 -9.13 19.51
C GLU A 262 21.85 -8.07 18.51
N PRO A 263 22.30 -8.42 17.27
CA PRO A 263 22.65 -7.40 16.29
C PRO A 263 21.49 -6.46 15.89
N GLY A 264 20.23 -6.82 16.21
CA GLY A 264 19.02 -6.03 16.00
C GLY A 264 18.64 -5.82 14.52
N SER A 265 19.58 -5.41 13.67
CA SER A 265 19.34 -5.21 12.24
C SER A 265 19.66 -6.45 11.42
N THR A 266 18.74 -6.80 10.51
CA THR A 266 18.91 -7.89 9.53
C THR A 266 19.36 -7.38 8.16
N LEU A 267 19.55 -6.07 8.01
CA LEU A 267 20.02 -5.48 6.76
C LEU A 267 21.41 -6.07 6.42
N ASP A 268 21.54 -6.64 5.23
CA ASP A 268 22.76 -7.31 4.72
C ASP A 268 23.33 -8.45 5.61
N ARG A 269 22.54 -8.98 6.56
CA ARG A 269 22.95 -10.00 7.50
C ARG A 269 22.13 -11.31 7.41
N GLY A 270 21.51 -11.58 6.26
CA GLY A 270 20.64 -12.75 6.09
C GLY A 270 21.31 -14.08 6.46
N GLU A 271 22.54 -14.33 5.98
CA GLU A 271 23.26 -15.56 6.31
C GLU A 271 23.60 -15.67 7.81
N PHE A 272 24.01 -14.55 8.43
CA PHE A 272 24.33 -14.52 9.85
C PHE A 272 23.09 -14.80 10.70
N LEU A 273 21.93 -14.19 10.36
CA LEU A 273 20.66 -14.44 11.01
C LEU A 273 20.27 -15.93 10.93
N VAL A 274 20.43 -16.55 9.75
CA VAL A 274 20.08 -17.96 9.53
C VAL A 274 21.01 -18.90 10.30
N ARG A 275 22.30 -18.59 10.38
CA ARG A 275 23.26 -19.37 11.19
C ARG A 275 23.00 -19.26 12.69
N TRP A 276 22.59 -18.09 13.15
CA TRP A 276 22.23 -17.83 14.54
C TRP A 276 20.93 -18.54 14.95
N LEU A 277 19.99 -18.73 14.02
CA LEU A 277 18.64 -19.22 14.31
C LEU A 277 18.68 -20.59 15.01
N PRO A 278 18.14 -20.73 16.25
CA PRO A 278 18.09 -21.99 16.99
C PRO A 278 17.41 -23.09 16.18
N ALA A 279 17.90 -24.32 16.30
CA ALA A 279 17.38 -25.46 15.55
C ALA A 279 15.91 -25.75 15.87
N GLU A 280 15.53 -25.57 17.12
CA GLU A 280 14.19 -25.78 17.67
C GLU A 280 13.21 -24.61 17.45
N ALA A 281 13.66 -23.50 16.81
CA ALA A 281 12.79 -22.35 16.61
C ALA A 281 11.55 -22.69 15.78
N GLU A 282 10.38 -22.36 16.31
CA GLU A 282 9.09 -22.47 15.63
C GLU A 282 8.81 -21.26 14.71
N ALA A 283 9.29 -20.07 15.12
CA ALA A 283 9.16 -18.89 14.30
C ALA A 283 10.40 -17.99 14.33
N LEU A 284 10.68 -17.36 13.18
CA LEU A 284 11.57 -16.22 13.06
C LEU A 284 10.71 -14.96 13.00
N VAL A 285 10.84 -14.13 14.02
CA VAL A 285 10.15 -12.83 14.12
C VAL A 285 11.08 -11.75 13.59
N LEU A 286 10.63 -10.98 12.63
CA LEU A 286 11.34 -9.84 12.08
C LEU A 286 10.69 -8.54 12.58
N GLN A 287 11.45 -7.68 13.23
CA GLN A 287 11.01 -6.33 13.59
C GLN A 287 10.88 -5.45 12.35
N GLY A 288 11.78 -5.63 11.40
CA GLY A 288 11.83 -4.93 10.14
C GLY A 288 11.25 -5.74 8.98
N ALA A 289 11.85 -5.55 7.80
CA ALA A 289 11.38 -6.17 6.59
C ALA A 289 12.04 -7.55 6.31
N LEU A 290 11.28 -8.44 5.67
CA LEU A 290 11.80 -9.60 4.99
C LEU A 290 12.41 -9.14 3.66
N THR A 291 13.72 -8.85 3.68
CA THR A 291 14.47 -8.42 2.49
C THR A 291 14.80 -9.61 1.59
N GLU A 292 15.20 -9.33 0.34
CA GLU A 292 15.65 -10.37 -0.59
C GLU A 292 16.85 -11.16 -0.03
N ASN A 293 17.79 -10.49 0.63
CA ASN A 293 18.97 -11.12 1.26
C ASN A 293 18.56 -12.14 2.33
N VAL A 294 17.67 -11.76 3.24
CA VAL A 294 17.17 -12.67 4.29
C VAL A 294 16.39 -13.84 3.67
N ALA A 295 15.55 -13.56 2.68
CA ALA A 295 14.73 -14.58 2.01
C ALA A 295 15.60 -15.60 1.27
N GLN A 296 16.62 -15.15 0.54
CA GLN A 296 17.58 -16.03 -0.15
C GLN A 296 18.41 -16.87 0.83
N ALA A 297 18.87 -16.29 1.93
CA ALA A 297 19.58 -17.01 2.97
C ALA A 297 18.70 -18.11 3.59
N LEU A 298 17.42 -17.86 3.83
CA LEU A 298 16.45 -18.85 4.29
C LEU A 298 16.24 -19.96 3.24
N LEU A 299 16.13 -19.61 1.96
CA LEU A 299 16.05 -20.60 0.88
C LEU A 299 17.31 -21.45 0.75
N ALA A 300 18.48 -20.88 0.97
CA ALA A 300 19.75 -21.64 0.96
C ALA A 300 19.90 -22.55 2.18
N SER A 301 19.20 -22.27 3.28
CA SER A 301 19.22 -23.07 4.50
C SER A 301 18.47 -24.39 4.31
N ARG A 302 18.65 -25.32 5.27
CA ARG A 302 17.89 -26.58 5.33
C ARG A 302 16.59 -26.47 6.12
N ARG A 303 16.24 -25.25 6.57
CA ARG A 303 15.05 -25.04 7.39
C ARG A 303 13.78 -25.31 6.59
N ARG A 304 12.83 -25.94 7.25
CA ARG A 304 11.48 -26.23 6.78
C ARG A 304 10.54 -26.04 7.98
N ASP A 305 9.26 -25.85 7.72
CA ASP A 305 8.24 -25.75 8.77
C ASP A 305 8.50 -24.63 9.79
N LEU A 306 9.16 -23.54 9.34
CA LEU A 306 9.41 -22.35 10.12
C LEU A 306 8.40 -21.25 9.77
N ALA A 307 7.74 -20.69 10.79
CA ALA A 307 6.95 -19.50 10.59
C ALA A 307 7.85 -18.25 10.45
N LEU A 308 7.58 -17.42 9.46
CA LEU A 308 8.24 -16.13 9.25
C LEU A 308 7.25 -15.01 9.60
N VAL A 309 7.44 -14.39 10.75
CA VAL A 309 6.51 -13.37 11.26
C VAL A 309 7.08 -11.99 10.97
N VAL A 310 6.36 -11.21 10.16
CA VAL A 310 6.66 -9.80 9.85
C VAL A 310 5.62 -8.88 10.52
N PRO A 311 5.89 -7.58 10.67
CA PRO A 311 4.91 -6.65 11.22
C PRO A 311 3.58 -6.68 10.46
N ASP A 312 3.63 -6.54 9.15
CA ASP A 312 2.50 -6.68 8.22
C ASP A 312 3.01 -6.96 6.79
N GLY A 313 2.10 -7.15 5.83
CA GLY A 313 2.46 -7.49 4.44
C GLY A 313 3.29 -6.42 3.71
N THR A 314 3.30 -5.16 4.17
CA THR A 314 4.15 -4.10 3.59
C THR A 314 5.63 -4.32 3.88
N HIS A 315 5.95 -5.15 4.86
CA HIS A 315 7.32 -5.50 5.25
C HIS A 315 7.90 -6.68 4.45
N VAL A 316 7.14 -7.25 3.49
CA VAL A 316 7.65 -8.26 2.56
C VAL A 316 8.32 -7.55 1.39
N LEU A 317 9.64 -7.41 1.41
CA LEU A 317 10.43 -6.68 0.41
C LEU A 317 11.25 -7.62 -0.51
N CYS A 318 11.04 -8.93 -0.44
CA CYS A 318 11.64 -9.88 -1.37
C CYS A 318 10.86 -9.91 -2.70
N GLU A 319 11.50 -10.49 -3.72
CA GLU A 319 10.88 -10.70 -5.02
C GLU A 319 9.71 -11.70 -4.95
N ALA A 320 8.71 -11.54 -5.84
CA ALA A 320 7.54 -12.42 -5.86
C ALA A 320 7.89 -13.90 -6.07
N ARG A 321 8.91 -14.20 -6.88
CA ARG A 321 9.42 -15.57 -7.09
C ARG A 321 10.05 -16.14 -5.81
N THR A 322 10.80 -15.31 -5.09
CA THR A 322 11.45 -15.70 -3.82
C THR A 322 10.40 -15.92 -2.74
N PHE A 323 9.39 -15.04 -2.66
CA PHE A 323 8.23 -15.22 -1.78
C PHE A 323 7.50 -16.54 -2.04
N ALA A 324 7.21 -16.86 -3.31
CA ALA A 324 6.57 -18.11 -3.68
C ALA A 324 7.44 -19.33 -3.36
N ALA A 325 8.77 -19.22 -3.56
CA ALA A 325 9.72 -20.30 -3.25
C ALA A 325 9.83 -20.58 -1.74
N LEU A 326 9.72 -19.56 -0.88
CA LEU A 326 9.66 -19.75 0.58
C LEU A 326 8.45 -20.60 0.96
N GLY A 327 7.26 -20.27 0.43
CA GLY A 327 6.04 -21.05 0.67
C GLY A 327 6.14 -22.48 0.14
N ALA A 328 6.67 -22.69 -1.06
CA ALA A 328 6.87 -24.00 -1.66
C ALA A 328 7.84 -24.89 -0.83
N ARG A 329 8.69 -24.26 -0.04
CA ARG A 329 9.64 -24.94 0.87
C ARG A 329 9.05 -25.28 2.24
N GLY A 330 7.81 -24.88 2.53
CA GLY A 330 7.16 -25.09 3.81
C GLY A 330 7.39 -23.98 4.83
N LEU A 331 7.99 -22.83 4.41
CA LEU A 331 8.12 -21.67 5.28
C LEU A 331 6.82 -20.85 5.21
N VAL A 332 6.17 -20.68 6.37
CA VAL A 332 4.85 -20.02 6.43
C VAL A 332 5.02 -18.55 6.80
N LEU A 333 4.71 -17.67 5.85
CA LEU A 333 4.73 -16.22 6.12
C LEU A 333 3.45 -15.80 6.83
N GLN A 334 3.61 -15.02 7.88
CA GLN A 334 2.53 -14.54 8.76
C GLN A 334 2.75 -13.07 9.09
N ALA A 335 1.67 -12.36 9.36
CA ALA A 335 1.71 -10.99 9.82
C ALA A 335 1.33 -10.91 11.31
N ARG A 336 2.03 -10.08 12.06
CA ARG A 336 1.61 -9.72 13.41
C ARG A 336 0.32 -8.90 13.40
N SER A 337 0.20 -7.99 12.45
CA SER A 337 -0.98 -7.15 12.23
C SER A 337 -1.39 -7.23 10.75
N PRO A 338 -2.29 -8.16 10.38
CA PRO A 338 -2.68 -8.38 8.99
C PRO A 338 -3.30 -7.14 8.35
N ILE A 339 -3.05 -6.95 7.05
CA ILE A 339 -3.68 -5.93 6.23
C ILE A 339 -4.89 -6.55 5.52
N ALA A 340 -6.02 -5.86 5.58
CA ALA A 340 -7.20 -6.22 4.80
C ALA A 340 -7.13 -5.55 3.42
N VAL A 341 -6.88 -6.33 2.36
CA VAL A 341 -7.13 -5.87 0.98
C VAL A 341 -8.62 -5.99 0.72
N LEU A 342 -9.30 -4.84 0.54
CA LEU A 342 -10.76 -4.76 0.50
C LEU A 342 -11.30 -4.95 -0.92
N ALA A 343 -10.60 -4.39 -1.90
CA ALA A 343 -11.01 -4.38 -3.31
C ALA A 343 -9.82 -4.13 -4.24
N ILE A 344 -10.05 -4.41 -5.50
CA ILE A 344 -9.14 -4.09 -6.60
C ILE A 344 -9.86 -3.16 -7.57
N THR A 345 -9.18 -2.11 -8.02
CA THR A 345 -9.62 -1.29 -9.16
C THR A 345 -8.72 -1.55 -10.35
N ALA A 346 -9.31 -1.80 -11.52
CA ALA A 346 -8.62 -2.18 -12.73
C ALA A 346 -8.60 -1.03 -13.74
N ASN A 347 -7.42 -0.71 -14.28
CA ASN A 347 -7.24 0.26 -15.35
C ASN A 347 -6.81 -0.46 -16.64
N PRO A 348 -7.67 -0.51 -17.68
CA PRO A 348 -7.36 -1.17 -18.94
C PRO A 348 -6.38 -0.37 -19.83
N THR A 349 -6.08 0.88 -19.48
CA THR A 349 -5.22 1.78 -20.25
C THR A 349 -3.79 1.85 -19.72
N ALA A 350 -2.86 2.18 -20.59
CA ALA A 350 -1.47 2.47 -20.25
C ALA A 350 -0.93 3.57 -21.18
N PRO A 351 -0.02 4.44 -20.70
CA PRO A 351 0.53 5.53 -21.51
C PRO A 351 1.24 5.07 -22.78
N TYR A 352 1.90 3.91 -22.74
CA TYR A 352 2.80 3.45 -23.81
C TYR A 352 2.39 2.11 -24.42
N ARG A 353 1.18 1.63 -24.14
CA ARG A 353 0.68 0.34 -24.65
C ARG A 353 -0.76 0.46 -25.14
N PRO A 354 -1.17 -0.40 -26.08
CA PRO A 354 -2.56 -0.47 -26.48
C PRO A 354 -3.46 -0.78 -25.29
N THR A 355 -4.62 -0.13 -25.24
CA THR A 355 -5.70 -0.41 -24.31
C THR A 355 -6.24 -1.83 -24.54
N VAL A 356 -6.55 -2.55 -23.49
CA VAL A 356 -7.24 -3.85 -23.59
C VAL A 356 -8.73 -3.67 -23.29
N PRO A 357 -9.61 -4.61 -23.72
CA PRO A 357 -11.01 -4.57 -23.33
C PRO A 357 -11.15 -4.61 -21.81
N SER A 358 -11.80 -3.61 -21.24
CA SER A 358 -11.99 -3.48 -19.79
C SER A 358 -12.68 -4.69 -19.18
N VAL A 359 -13.77 -5.14 -19.80
CA VAL A 359 -14.52 -6.31 -19.35
C VAL A 359 -13.64 -7.56 -19.25
N ALA A 360 -12.72 -7.76 -20.21
CA ALA A 360 -11.82 -8.91 -20.20
C ALA A 360 -10.79 -8.82 -19.05
N LEU A 361 -10.24 -7.62 -18.79
CA LEU A 361 -9.31 -7.43 -17.69
C LEU A 361 -9.99 -7.64 -16.33
N VAL A 362 -11.16 -7.06 -16.13
CA VAL A 362 -11.95 -7.20 -14.89
C VAL A 362 -12.33 -8.65 -14.64
N ALA A 363 -12.87 -9.34 -15.66
CA ALA A 363 -13.25 -10.76 -15.55
C ALA A 363 -12.04 -11.62 -15.17
N ALA A 364 -10.91 -11.45 -15.84
CA ALA A 364 -9.70 -12.24 -15.57
C ALA A 364 -9.13 -11.99 -14.16
N LEU A 365 -9.20 -10.76 -13.66
CA LEU A 365 -8.82 -10.45 -12.28
C LEU A 365 -9.80 -11.04 -11.26
N GLN A 366 -11.12 -10.95 -11.55
CA GLN A 366 -12.18 -11.48 -10.69
C GLN A 366 -12.10 -13.01 -10.56
N ASP A 367 -11.83 -13.72 -11.67
CA ASP A 367 -11.66 -15.18 -11.69
C ASP A 367 -10.41 -15.63 -10.94
N ALA A 368 -9.37 -14.77 -10.94
CA ALA A 368 -8.07 -15.11 -10.36
C ALA A 368 -7.93 -14.80 -8.88
N LEU A 369 -8.76 -13.90 -8.34
CA LEU A 369 -8.60 -13.32 -7.00
C LEU A 369 -9.91 -13.36 -6.22
N PRO A 370 -9.90 -13.76 -4.93
CA PRO A 370 -11.10 -13.80 -4.09
C PRO A 370 -11.45 -12.40 -3.55
N LEU A 371 -11.36 -11.39 -4.39
CA LEU A 371 -11.60 -9.98 -4.05
C LEU A 371 -12.49 -9.33 -5.10
N PRO A 372 -13.39 -8.41 -4.72
CA PRO A 372 -14.17 -7.67 -5.70
C PRO A 372 -13.28 -6.77 -6.55
N VAL A 373 -13.53 -6.79 -7.87
CA VAL A 373 -12.80 -6.01 -8.87
C VAL A 373 -13.72 -5.00 -9.54
N PHE A 374 -13.29 -3.75 -9.67
CA PHE A 374 -14.04 -2.64 -10.23
C PHE A 374 -13.30 -2.00 -11.39
N ASP A 375 -14.04 -1.66 -12.45
CA ASP A 375 -13.57 -0.75 -13.49
C ASP A 375 -14.12 0.66 -13.20
N LEU A 376 -13.22 1.56 -12.86
CA LEU A 376 -13.59 2.95 -12.59
C LEU A 376 -13.27 3.89 -13.77
N VAL A 377 -12.75 3.36 -14.88
CA VAL A 377 -12.46 4.12 -16.10
C VAL A 377 -13.65 4.04 -17.07
N ALA A 378 -14.27 2.89 -17.18
CA ALA A 378 -15.45 2.69 -18.06
C ALA A 378 -16.78 3.02 -17.37
N HIS A 379 -16.82 2.98 -16.04
CA HIS A 379 -18.03 3.25 -15.23
C HIS A 379 -17.65 4.19 -14.07
N PRO A 380 -17.37 5.50 -14.36
CA PRO A 380 -17.07 6.49 -13.33
C PRO A 380 -18.27 6.80 -12.43
#